data_59a2464afdf901ae57b0d18c0de77647
#
_entry.id   59a2464afdf901ae57b0d18c0de77647
#
_cell.length_a   1.000
_cell.length_b   1.000
_cell.length_c   1.000
_cell.angle_alpha   90.00
_cell.angle_beta   90.00
_cell.angle_gamma   90.00
#
_symmetry.space_group_name_H-M   'P 1'
#
loop_
_entity.id
_entity.type
_entity.pdbx_description
1 polymer ?
#
loop_
_entity_poly.entity_id
_entity_poly.type
_entity_poly.pdbx_seq_one_letter_code
_entity_poly.pdbx_strand_id
1 'polypeptide(L)'
;MVTDPIADYLTRVRNAQMAGHRIVEIPASNLKKRITEILYDQGYILKYKFEDDNKQGLIKIALKYDAQSKEPAIKSLERVSRPGLRQYASPAEFKRVKNGLGVAIVSTSQGVMTDKQAKSQNVGGEVLCYIY
;
A
#
# COMPACT_ATOMS: atom_id res chain seq x y z
N MET A 1 2.75 -2.52 22.37
CA MET A 1 1.64 -1.84 21.73
C MET A 1 1.98 -1.51 20.28
N VAL A 2 1.10 -1.86 19.38
CA VAL A 2 1.33 -1.57 17.95
C VAL A 2 1.16 -0.08 17.69
N THR A 3 2.17 0.54 17.13
CA THR A 3 2.16 1.96 16.84
C THR A 3 2.36 2.25 15.35
N ASP A 4 2.33 1.23 14.50
CA ASP A 4 2.51 1.39 13.05
C ASP A 4 1.35 0.71 12.30
N PRO A 5 0.24 1.43 12.09
CA PRO A 5 -0.90 0.88 11.35
C PRO A 5 -0.60 0.47 9.92
N ILE A 6 0.36 1.15 9.27
CA ILE A 6 0.74 0.82 7.90
C ILE A 6 1.49 -0.51 7.87
N ALA A 7 2.42 -0.71 8.80
CA ALA A 7 3.12 -2.00 8.90
C ALA A 7 2.14 -3.15 9.18
N ASP A 8 1.15 -2.91 10.02
CA ASP A 8 0.09 -3.89 10.29
C ASP A 8 -0.71 -4.21 9.02
N TYR A 9 -1.08 -3.18 8.25
CA TYR A 9 -1.77 -3.34 6.98
C TYR A 9 -0.97 -4.22 6.02
N LEU A 10 0.30 -3.89 5.83
CA LEU A 10 1.18 -4.65 4.91
C LEU A 10 1.34 -6.11 5.38
N THR A 11 1.47 -6.31 6.69
CA THR A 11 1.61 -7.64 7.26
C THR A 11 0.35 -8.47 7.07
N ARG A 12 -0.83 -7.89 7.25
CA ARG A 12 -2.11 -8.59 7.04
C ARG A 12 -2.25 -9.04 5.59
N VAL A 13 -1.93 -8.16 4.63
CA VAL A 13 -1.97 -8.50 3.20
C VAL A 13 -0.95 -9.60 2.89
N ARG A 14 0.27 -9.47 3.39
CA ARG A 14 1.32 -10.45 3.17
C ARG A 14 0.93 -11.83 3.71
N ASN A 15 0.45 -11.88 4.94
CA ASN A 15 0.05 -13.14 5.56
C ASN A 15 -1.14 -13.79 4.84
N ALA A 16 -2.11 -12.99 4.41
CA ALA A 16 -3.26 -13.49 3.66
C ALA A 16 -2.81 -14.12 2.33
N GLN A 17 -1.86 -13.48 1.65
CA GLN A 17 -1.31 -14.01 0.40
C GLN A 17 -0.54 -15.31 0.61
N MET A 18 0.26 -15.39 1.67
CA MET A 18 1.01 -16.59 2.01
C MET A 18 0.08 -17.76 2.32
N ALA A 19 -1.07 -17.49 2.91
CA ALA A 19 -2.07 -18.50 3.23
C ALA A 19 -3.01 -18.81 2.05
N GLY A 20 -2.90 -18.07 0.95
CA GLY A 20 -3.74 -18.27 -0.22
C GLY A 20 -5.17 -17.80 -0.06
N HIS A 21 -5.44 -16.89 0.86
CA HIS A 21 -6.78 -16.34 1.05
C HIS A 21 -7.22 -15.48 -0.14
N ARG A 22 -8.50 -15.55 -0.48
CA ARG A 22 -9.06 -14.70 -1.54
C ARG A 22 -9.34 -13.29 -1.06
N ILE A 23 -9.76 -13.15 0.19
CA ILE A 23 -10.20 -11.88 0.76
C ILE A 23 -9.49 -11.68 2.09
N VAL A 24 -9.03 -10.45 2.30
CA VAL A 24 -8.48 -10.03 3.59
C VAL A 24 -9.31 -8.85 4.10
N GLU A 25 -9.58 -8.84 5.42
CA GLU A 25 -10.30 -7.77 6.08
C GLU A 25 -9.34 -7.01 6.98
N ILE A 26 -9.38 -5.69 6.91
CA ILE A 26 -8.47 -4.82 7.65
C ILE A 26 -9.28 -3.68 8.27
N PRO A 27 -9.04 -3.36 9.56
CA PRO A 27 -9.66 -2.18 10.15
C PRO A 27 -9.31 -0.93 9.36
N ALA A 28 -10.30 -0.08 9.07
CA ALA A 28 -10.13 1.04 8.16
C ALA A 28 -9.55 2.28 8.83
N SER A 29 -8.90 3.09 8.03
CA SER A 29 -8.57 4.48 8.33
C SER A 29 -8.47 5.18 6.96
N ASN A 30 -8.50 6.51 6.97
CA ASN A 30 -8.42 7.26 5.71
C ASN A 30 -7.13 6.95 4.95
N LEU A 31 -6.02 6.84 5.67
CA LEU A 31 -4.73 6.51 5.07
C LEU A 31 -4.75 5.11 4.45
N LYS A 32 -5.26 4.12 5.18
CA LYS A 32 -5.34 2.74 4.68
C LYS A 32 -6.27 2.63 3.47
N LYS A 33 -7.38 3.37 3.48
CA LYS A 33 -8.29 3.40 2.33
C LYS A 33 -7.59 3.93 1.09
N ARG A 34 -6.79 4.99 1.25
CA ARG A 34 -6.07 5.57 0.13
C ARG A 34 -4.99 4.62 -0.41
N ILE A 35 -4.28 3.93 0.48
CA ILE A 35 -3.32 2.90 0.08
C ILE A 35 -4.02 1.81 -0.74
N THR A 36 -5.20 1.38 -0.30
CA THR A 36 -5.98 0.35 -0.99
C THR A 36 -6.40 0.81 -2.39
N GLU A 37 -6.84 2.06 -2.51
CA GLU A 37 -7.19 2.64 -3.81
C GLU A 37 -5.99 2.64 -4.76
N ILE A 38 -4.81 2.98 -4.26
CA ILE A 38 -3.59 2.97 -5.05
C ILE A 38 -3.24 1.56 -5.52
N LEU A 39 -3.35 0.57 -4.63
CA LEU A 39 -3.11 -0.83 -5.01
C LEU A 39 -4.04 -1.28 -6.13
N TYR A 40 -5.29 -0.87 -6.07
CA TYR A 40 -6.27 -1.17 -7.11
C TYR A 40 -5.90 -0.49 -8.44
N ASP A 41 -5.59 0.81 -8.38
CA ASP A 41 -5.24 1.58 -9.57
C ASP A 41 -4.00 1.05 -10.27
N GLN A 42 -3.05 0.51 -9.50
CA GLN A 42 -1.82 -0.08 -10.04
C GLN A 42 -1.98 -1.54 -10.46
N GLY A 43 -3.17 -2.11 -10.28
CA GLY A 43 -3.46 -3.48 -10.73
C GLY A 43 -2.95 -4.58 -9.81
N TYR A 44 -2.64 -4.26 -8.56
CA TYR A 44 -2.13 -5.24 -7.60
C TYR A 44 -3.20 -6.07 -6.91
N ILE A 45 -4.44 -5.57 -6.87
CA ILE A 45 -5.59 -6.28 -6.27
C ILE A 45 -6.73 -6.31 -7.27
N LEU A 46 -7.66 -7.27 -7.10
CA LEU A 46 -8.80 -7.41 -7.99
C LEU A 46 -9.85 -6.33 -7.75
N LYS A 47 -10.21 -6.11 -6.49
CA LYS A 47 -11.20 -5.12 -6.09
C LYS A 47 -11.14 -4.91 -4.59
N TYR A 48 -11.82 -3.89 -4.12
CA TYR A 48 -11.92 -3.59 -2.71
C TYR A 48 -13.30 -3.05 -2.38
N LYS A 49 -13.63 -3.08 -1.09
CA LYS A 49 -14.89 -2.55 -0.59
C LYS A 49 -14.64 -1.97 0.80
N PHE A 50 -15.25 -0.82 1.06
CA PHE A 50 -15.22 -0.20 2.38
C PHE A 50 -16.58 -0.44 3.03
N GLU A 51 -16.59 -1.02 4.23
CA GLU A 51 -17.80 -1.29 4.99
C GLU A 51 -17.80 -0.51 6.28
N ASP A 52 -18.97 0.01 6.65
CA ASP A 52 -19.16 0.69 7.93
C ASP A 52 -19.59 -0.38 8.96
N ASP A 53 -18.86 -0.46 10.07
CA ASP A 53 -19.17 -1.38 11.17
C ASP A 53 -19.57 -0.64 12.45
N ASN A 54 -20.00 0.62 12.32
CA ASN A 54 -20.36 1.52 13.42
C ASN A 54 -19.21 1.84 14.36
N LYS A 55 -17.97 1.56 13.90
CA LYS A 55 -16.73 1.90 14.61
C LYS A 55 -15.84 2.66 13.63
N GLN A 56 -14.67 2.13 13.33
CA GLN A 56 -13.77 2.75 12.36
C GLN A 56 -14.01 2.30 10.93
N GLY A 57 -14.76 1.20 10.74
CA GLY A 57 -15.02 0.62 9.45
C GLY A 57 -14.06 -0.50 9.09
N LEU A 58 -14.37 -1.20 8.04
CA LEU A 58 -13.56 -2.29 7.51
C LEU A 58 -13.21 -2.06 6.05
N ILE A 59 -12.00 -2.48 5.68
CA ILE A 59 -11.58 -2.56 4.29
C ILE A 59 -11.54 -4.04 3.93
N LYS A 60 -12.30 -4.43 2.89
CA LYS A 60 -12.23 -5.77 2.33
C LYS A 60 -11.47 -5.71 1.01
N ILE A 61 -10.44 -6.51 0.89
CA ILE A 61 -9.60 -6.54 -0.31
C ILE A 61 -9.69 -7.92 -0.93
N ALA A 62 -10.05 -7.97 -2.22
CA ALA A 62 -9.99 -9.19 -3.00
C ALA A 62 -8.59 -9.29 -3.61
N LEU A 63 -7.82 -10.25 -3.13
CA LEU A 63 -6.43 -10.43 -3.55
C LEU A 63 -6.37 -11.04 -4.95
N LYS A 64 -5.29 -10.74 -5.66
CA LYS A 64 -5.08 -11.15 -7.03
C LYS A 64 -3.97 -12.18 -7.13
N TYR A 65 -4.27 -13.29 -7.79
CA TYR A 65 -3.32 -14.38 -7.99
C TYR A 65 -3.27 -14.75 -9.47
N ASP A 66 -2.13 -15.26 -9.91
CA ASP A 66 -2.03 -15.82 -11.25
C ASP A 66 -2.86 -17.10 -11.34
N ALA A 67 -3.65 -17.23 -12.40
CA ALA A 67 -4.57 -18.37 -12.55
C ALA A 67 -3.84 -19.70 -12.67
N GLN A 68 -2.64 -19.71 -13.25
CA GLN A 68 -1.87 -20.94 -13.49
C GLN A 68 -0.89 -21.23 -12.34
N SER A 69 0.00 -20.28 -12.04
CA SER A 69 1.05 -20.48 -11.04
C SER A 69 0.56 -20.31 -9.60
N LYS A 70 -0.61 -19.68 -9.40
CA LYS A 70 -1.16 -19.35 -8.08
C LYS A 70 -0.30 -18.34 -7.30
N GLU A 71 0.65 -17.69 -7.95
CA GLU A 71 1.47 -16.67 -7.31
C GLU A 71 0.69 -15.38 -7.14
N PRO A 72 0.87 -14.68 -6.00
CA PRO A 72 0.18 -13.39 -5.80
C PRO A 72 0.73 -12.32 -6.74
N ALA A 73 -0.14 -11.39 -7.12
CA ALA A 73 0.25 -10.26 -7.97
C ALA A 73 1.24 -9.35 -7.23
N ILE A 74 1.08 -9.20 -5.92
CA ILE A 74 2.03 -8.46 -5.11
C ILE A 74 3.17 -9.38 -4.70
N LYS A 75 4.38 -9.07 -5.19
CA LYS A 75 5.56 -9.87 -4.88
C LYS A 75 6.23 -9.43 -3.59
N SER A 76 6.18 -8.15 -3.28
CA SER A 76 6.85 -7.59 -2.10
C SER A 76 6.10 -6.38 -1.57
N LEU A 77 6.04 -6.30 -0.24
CA LEU A 77 5.45 -5.20 0.52
C LEU A 77 6.47 -4.80 1.58
N GLU A 78 7.15 -3.66 1.36
CA GLU A 78 8.23 -3.21 2.24
C GLU A 78 7.88 -1.89 2.89
N ARG A 79 7.87 -1.87 4.23
CA ARG A 79 7.70 -0.64 5.01
C ARG A 79 8.99 0.16 4.97
N VAL A 80 8.92 1.44 4.58
CA VAL A 80 10.11 2.30 4.49
C VAL A 80 10.15 3.26 5.68
N SER A 81 9.23 4.22 5.75
CA SER A 81 9.17 5.17 6.85
C SER A 81 8.48 4.54 8.05
N ARG A 82 9.06 4.67 9.23
CA ARG A 82 8.53 4.06 10.46
C ARG A 82 8.37 5.12 11.53
N PRO A 83 7.48 4.92 12.51
CA PRO A 83 7.28 5.92 13.57
C PRO A 83 8.58 6.30 14.29
N GLY A 84 9.50 5.35 14.49
CA GLY A 84 10.77 5.63 15.16
C GLY A 84 11.85 6.19 14.24
N LEU A 85 11.64 6.14 12.92
CA LEU A 85 12.61 6.62 11.94
C LEU A 85 11.88 7.02 10.67
N ARG A 86 11.45 8.27 10.60
CA ARG A 86 10.72 8.79 9.43
C ARG A 86 11.66 8.99 8.25
N GLN A 87 11.20 8.64 7.05
CA GLN A 87 11.96 8.74 5.81
C GLN A 87 11.24 9.69 4.85
N TYR A 88 11.89 10.78 4.52
CA TYR A 88 11.35 11.79 3.60
C TYR A 88 12.24 11.89 2.37
N ALA A 89 11.64 12.27 1.25
CA ALA A 89 12.38 12.46 0.01
C ALA A 89 11.78 13.62 -0.80
N SER A 90 12.65 14.34 -1.50
CA SER A 90 12.22 15.31 -2.52
C SER A 90 11.88 14.56 -3.80
N PRO A 91 11.20 15.22 -4.77
CA PRO A 91 10.88 14.56 -6.05
C PRO A 91 12.09 13.99 -6.76
N ALA A 92 13.24 14.67 -6.68
CA ALA A 92 14.46 14.21 -7.32
C ALA A 92 15.11 13.02 -6.61
N GLU A 93 14.77 12.78 -5.36
CA GLU A 93 15.36 11.73 -4.53
C GLU A 93 14.59 10.42 -4.54
N PHE A 94 13.40 10.39 -5.15
CA PHE A 94 12.61 9.16 -5.16
C PHE A 94 13.35 8.04 -5.89
N LYS A 95 13.49 6.92 -5.20
CA LYS A 95 14.10 5.73 -5.79
C LYS A 95 13.09 5.01 -6.67
N ARG A 96 13.57 4.48 -7.80
CA ARG A 96 12.73 3.68 -8.68
C ARG A 96 12.62 2.28 -8.09
N VAL A 97 11.40 1.86 -7.78
CA VAL A 97 11.14 0.52 -7.25
C VAL A 97 11.17 -0.48 -8.41
N LYS A 98 12.06 -1.46 -8.34
CA LYS A 98 12.22 -2.47 -9.40
C LYS A 98 12.34 -1.85 -10.80
N ASN A 99 13.18 -0.85 -10.96
CA ASN A 99 13.39 -0.14 -12.23
C ASN A 99 12.10 0.42 -12.81
N GLY A 100 11.17 0.84 -11.94
CA GLY A 100 9.90 1.42 -12.35
C GLY A 100 8.76 0.43 -12.53
N LEU A 101 9.00 -0.86 -12.31
CA LEU A 101 7.96 -1.89 -12.36
C LEU A 101 7.09 -1.90 -11.11
N GLY A 102 7.63 -1.43 -9.99
CA GLY A 102 6.89 -1.29 -8.75
C GLY A 102 6.54 0.16 -8.47
N VAL A 103 5.97 0.41 -7.28
CA VAL A 103 5.61 1.76 -6.85
C VAL A 103 6.06 2.02 -5.43
N ALA A 104 6.38 3.29 -5.15
CA ALA A 104 6.49 3.79 -3.80
C ALA A 104 5.20 4.55 -3.48
N ILE A 105 4.66 4.36 -2.28
CA ILE A 105 3.51 5.13 -1.82
C ILE A 105 4.04 6.23 -0.92
N VAL A 106 3.69 7.47 -1.26
CA VAL A 106 4.25 8.68 -0.63
C VAL A 106 3.12 9.51 -0.05
N SER A 107 3.31 9.97 1.19
CA SER A 107 2.39 10.90 1.83
C SER A 107 2.92 12.32 1.61
N THR A 108 2.18 13.12 0.87
CA THR A 108 2.55 14.50 0.52
C THR A 108 1.55 15.49 1.09
N SER A 109 1.90 16.78 0.99
CA SER A 109 0.98 17.86 1.38
C SER A 109 -0.30 17.88 0.53
N GLN A 110 -0.28 17.24 -0.63
CA GLN A 110 -1.41 17.16 -1.55
C GLN A 110 -2.11 15.81 -1.50
N GLY A 111 -1.78 14.98 -0.51
CA GLY A 111 -2.40 13.67 -0.31
C GLY A 111 -1.42 12.52 -0.47
N VAL A 112 -1.95 11.32 -0.27
CA VAL A 112 -1.18 10.08 -0.44
C VAL A 112 -1.26 9.67 -1.91
N MET A 113 -0.11 9.42 -2.52
CA MET A 113 -0.02 9.13 -3.94
C MET A 113 1.19 8.25 -4.24
N THR A 114 1.32 7.83 -5.51
CA THR A 114 2.51 7.09 -5.94
C THR A 114 3.69 8.05 -6.15
N ASP A 115 4.90 7.49 -6.16
CA ASP A 115 6.11 8.27 -6.45
C ASP A 115 6.03 8.94 -7.81
N LYS A 116 5.47 8.27 -8.81
CA LYS A 116 5.31 8.83 -10.15
C LYS A 116 4.39 10.05 -10.15
N GLN A 117 3.27 9.96 -9.43
CA GLN A 117 2.34 11.08 -9.30
C GLN A 117 2.97 12.25 -8.56
N ALA A 118 3.67 11.97 -7.45
CA ALA A 118 4.33 13.00 -6.67
C ALA A 118 5.42 13.70 -7.49
N LYS A 119 6.18 12.95 -8.27
CA LYS A 119 7.21 13.50 -9.14
C LYS A 119 6.60 14.37 -10.24
N SER A 120 5.48 13.92 -10.82
CA SER A 120 4.75 14.67 -11.84
C SER A 120 4.23 16.00 -11.29
N GLN A 121 3.80 16.02 -10.03
CA GLN A 121 3.31 17.24 -9.37
C GLN A 121 4.42 18.04 -8.71
N ASN A 122 5.65 17.55 -8.80
CA ASN A 122 6.84 18.18 -8.19
C ASN A 122 6.68 18.41 -6.69
N VAL A 123 6.17 17.40 -5.98
CA VAL A 123 6.03 17.42 -4.53
C VAL A 123 6.79 16.25 -3.92
N GLY A 124 7.46 16.54 -2.81
CA GLY A 124 8.10 15.49 -2.00
C GLY A 124 7.22 15.12 -0.82
N GLY A 125 7.67 14.15 -0.04
CA GLY A 125 6.94 13.74 1.13
C GLY A 125 7.55 12.56 1.83
N GLU A 126 6.76 11.98 2.73
CA GLU A 126 7.17 10.80 3.49
C GLU A 126 6.96 9.54 2.63
N VAL A 127 8.04 8.78 2.43
CA VAL A 127 7.97 7.53 1.68
C VAL A 127 7.48 6.43 2.62
N LEU A 128 6.24 6.02 2.44
CA LEU A 128 5.59 5.09 3.36
C LEU A 128 6.02 3.65 3.14
N CYS A 129 5.99 3.19 1.89
CA CYS A 129 6.32 1.81 1.57
C CYS A 129 6.66 1.64 0.09
N TYR A 130 7.29 0.51 -0.22
CA TYR A 130 7.55 0.06 -1.59
C TYR A 130 6.73 -1.18 -1.87
N ILE A 131 6.15 -1.27 -3.07
CA ILE A 131 5.32 -2.40 -3.50
C ILE A 131 5.71 -2.80 -4.92
N TYR A 132 5.89 -4.09 -5.13
CA TYR A 132 6.06 -4.63 -6.48
C TYR A 132 5.58 -6.05 -6.60
#